data_3c675ae28537ce55b530805ed0f0319c
#
_entry.id   3c675ae28537ce55b530805ed0f0319c
#
_cell.length_a   1.000
_cell.length_b   1.000
_cell.length_c   1.000
_cell.angle_alpha   90.00
_cell.angle_beta   90.00
_cell.angle_gamma   90.00
#
_symmetry.space_group_name_H-M   'P 1'
#
loop_
_entity.id
_entity.type
_entity.pdbx_description
1 polymer ?
#
loop_
_entity_poly.entity_id
_entity_poly.type
_entity_poly.pdbx_seq_one_letter_code
_entity_poly.pdbx_strand_id
1 'polypeptide(L)'
;MKKLWQNCHIATMQNGQYSYIEDAAIVTEGHLIHWIGKQQQLPTDTYSETVDLNGAWVTPGFIDCHTHSVFGGNRSVEFEKRLQGVSYAEIAASGGGIASTVRATREASEEQLLNSALKRIRCMQQDGVTTIEIKSGYGLNYENERKMLRVIRQIGEKLPMTVKSTCLAAHALPPEYKDQSDAYIEHICTEMLPKLHAEGLVDAVDAFCEHLAFSPAQVERVFKTAQSLGLPVKLHAEQLSSLGGSSLAARYHALSADHLEYMTEDDVKAMAASGTVAVLLPGAFYLLRETQYPPIESLIKHGVRIALSSDLNPGTSPALSVRLMLNMGSTLFRLTPEQALAGVTIHAAQALGLEQTHGSLEQGKVADFVAWDIEHPSEIVYWLGGDLPKRVVQHGQEVIF
;
A
#
# COMPACT_ATOMS: atom_id res chain seq x y z
N MET A 1 20.12 -18.96 -13.60
CA MET A 1 21.47 -19.02 -12.97
C MET A 1 21.30 -18.65 -11.50
N LYS A 2 21.99 -19.40 -10.61
CA LYS A 2 21.90 -19.19 -9.17
C LYS A 2 22.87 -18.12 -8.70
N LYS A 3 22.41 -17.21 -7.84
CA LYS A 3 23.21 -16.17 -7.20
C LYS A 3 23.16 -16.40 -5.68
N LEU A 4 24.32 -16.35 -5.03
CA LEU A 4 24.46 -16.53 -3.59
C LEU A 4 24.61 -15.16 -2.90
N TRP A 5 23.83 -14.97 -1.85
CA TRP A 5 23.94 -13.84 -0.91
C TRP A 5 24.31 -14.46 0.45
N GLN A 6 25.48 -14.16 0.97
CA GLN A 6 26.04 -14.82 2.16
C GLN A 6 26.47 -13.81 3.23
N ASN A 7 26.82 -14.35 4.41
CA ASN A 7 27.32 -13.56 5.55
C ASN A 7 26.30 -12.51 5.98
N CYS A 8 25.13 -12.98 6.43
CA CYS A 8 24.03 -12.11 6.88
C CYS A 8 23.26 -12.76 8.04
N HIS A 9 22.40 -11.95 8.66
CA HIS A 9 21.36 -12.40 9.57
C HIS A 9 20.02 -12.10 8.94
N ILE A 10 19.03 -12.96 9.12
CA ILE A 10 17.74 -12.83 8.44
C ILE A 10 16.60 -12.76 9.46
N ALA A 11 15.72 -11.78 9.30
CA ALA A 11 14.38 -11.78 9.88
C ALA A 11 13.40 -12.16 8.76
N THR A 12 12.92 -13.40 8.75
CA THR A 12 12.13 -13.93 7.62
C THR A 12 10.73 -13.37 7.53
N MET A 13 10.19 -12.83 8.62
CA MET A 13 8.82 -12.37 8.81
C MET A 13 7.75 -13.46 8.56
N GLN A 14 8.16 -14.73 8.60
CA GLN A 14 7.24 -15.86 8.47
C GLN A 14 6.19 -15.84 9.59
N ASN A 15 4.93 -16.01 9.22
CA ASN A 15 3.78 -15.94 10.15
C ASN A 15 3.67 -14.62 10.94
N GLY A 16 4.25 -13.53 10.45
CA GLY A 16 4.23 -12.22 11.11
C GLY A 16 5.19 -12.09 12.29
N GLN A 17 6.15 -12.99 12.42
CA GLN A 17 7.19 -12.98 13.43
C GLN A 17 8.56 -12.78 12.77
N TYR A 18 9.53 -12.26 13.53
CA TYR A 18 10.88 -12.10 13.01
C TYR A 18 11.46 -13.43 12.47
N SER A 19 11.25 -14.54 13.19
CA SER A 19 11.73 -15.88 12.80
C SER A 19 13.18 -15.85 12.31
N TYR A 20 14.11 -15.52 13.24
CA TYR A 20 15.52 -15.27 12.93
C TYR A 20 16.27 -16.49 12.39
N ILE A 21 17.14 -16.25 11.41
CA ILE A 21 18.19 -17.16 10.99
C ILE A 21 19.51 -16.39 11.10
N GLU A 22 20.31 -16.71 12.11
CA GLU A 22 21.64 -16.14 12.28
C GLU A 22 22.66 -16.91 11.44
N ASP A 23 23.76 -16.22 11.06
CA ASP A 23 24.82 -16.78 10.19
C ASP A 23 24.22 -17.43 8.93
N ALA A 24 23.44 -16.67 8.21
CA ALA A 24 22.57 -17.11 7.14
C ALA A 24 23.13 -16.83 5.74
N ALA A 25 22.52 -17.53 4.77
CA ALA A 25 22.67 -17.23 3.37
C ALA A 25 21.34 -17.41 2.62
N ILE A 26 21.22 -16.74 1.48
CA ILE A 26 20.10 -16.85 0.54
C ILE A 26 20.65 -17.22 -0.83
N VAL A 27 20.03 -18.18 -1.49
CA VAL A 27 20.30 -18.49 -2.90
C VAL A 27 19.08 -18.08 -3.70
N THR A 28 19.28 -17.21 -4.68
CA THR A 28 18.24 -16.84 -5.63
C THR A 28 18.46 -17.51 -6.98
N GLU A 29 17.36 -17.90 -7.64
CA GLU A 29 17.38 -18.41 -9.02
C GLU A 29 16.31 -17.69 -9.84
N GLY A 30 16.76 -16.87 -10.80
CA GLY A 30 15.88 -15.93 -11.48
C GLY A 30 15.30 -14.94 -10.48
N HIS A 31 13.97 -14.85 -10.41
CA HIS A 31 13.26 -13.94 -9.52
C HIS A 31 12.81 -14.61 -8.19
N LEU A 32 13.18 -15.86 -7.94
CA LEU A 32 12.70 -16.61 -6.77
C LEU A 32 13.84 -16.92 -5.78
N ILE A 33 13.46 -17.06 -4.52
CA ILE A 33 14.31 -17.65 -3.49
C ILE A 33 14.38 -19.18 -3.74
N HIS A 34 15.56 -19.67 -4.15
CA HIS A 34 15.78 -21.08 -4.39
C HIS A 34 16.08 -21.83 -3.09
N TRP A 35 16.82 -21.19 -2.18
CA TRP A 35 17.15 -21.73 -0.87
C TRP A 35 17.42 -20.60 0.12
N ILE A 36 17.11 -20.83 1.38
CA ILE A 36 17.37 -19.91 2.50
C ILE A 36 17.63 -20.74 3.76
N GLY A 37 18.64 -20.37 4.55
CA GLY A 37 18.97 -21.09 5.77
C GLY A 37 20.30 -20.67 6.37
N LYS A 38 20.78 -21.44 7.38
CA LYS A 38 22.09 -21.21 7.99
C LYS A 38 23.20 -21.47 6.96
N GLN A 39 24.19 -20.61 6.90
CA GLN A 39 25.29 -20.71 5.93
C GLN A 39 26.03 -22.05 6.00
N GLN A 40 26.13 -22.67 7.20
CA GLN A 40 26.71 -23.98 7.37
C GLN A 40 25.96 -25.12 6.65
N GLN A 41 24.69 -24.87 6.30
CA GLN A 41 23.80 -25.83 5.60
C GLN A 41 23.66 -25.49 4.11
N LEU A 42 24.49 -24.56 3.60
CA LEU A 42 24.44 -24.14 2.21
C LEU A 42 24.63 -25.32 1.28
N PRO A 43 23.71 -25.55 0.31
CA PRO A 43 23.87 -26.64 -0.67
C PRO A 43 25.16 -26.50 -1.47
N THR A 44 25.82 -27.63 -1.73
CA THR A 44 26.94 -27.68 -2.66
C THR A 44 26.42 -27.47 -4.08
N ASP A 45 26.64 -26.29 -4.65
CA ASP A 45 26.14 -25.90 -5.97
C ASP A 45 27.13 -24.94 -6.65
N THR A 46 26.91 -24.64 -7.93
CA THR A 46 27.68 -23.64 -8.67
C THR A 46 26.88 -22.35 -8.72
N TYR A 47 27.46 -21.28 -8.20
CA TYR A 47 26.86 -19.95 -8.19
C TYR A 47 27.50 -19.09 -9.27
N SER A 48 26.68 -18.44 -10.10
CA SER A 48 27.15 -17.50 -11.12
C SER A 48 27.72 -16.22 -10.53
N GLU A 49 27.26 -15.89 -9.31
CA GLU A 49 27.69 -14.70 -8.58
C GLU A 49 27.57 -14.98 -7.07
N THR A 50 28.51 -14.45 -6.30
CA THR A 50 28.47 -14.49 -4.83
C THR A 50 28.62 -13.06 -4.31
N VAL A 51 27.68 -12.64 -3.48
CA VAL A 51 27.65 -11.33 -2.82
C VAL A 51 27.82 -11.52 -1.33
N ASP A 52 28.81 -10.87 -0.75
CA ASP A 52 29.01 -10.78 0.70
C ASP A 52 28.17 -9.61 1.24
N LEU A 53 27.29 -9.90 2.20
CA LEU A 53 26.45 -8.91 2.87
C LEU A 53 27.10 -8.32 4.13
N ASN A 54 28.35 -8.74 4.46
CA ASN A 54 29.17 -8.18 5.55
C ASN A 54 28.46 -8.15 6.92
N GLY A 55 27.72 -9.20 7.27
CA GLY A 55 27.00 -9.32 8.53
C GLY A 55 25.71 -8.49 8.62
N ALA A 56 25.22 -7.96 7.50
CA ALA A 56 23.98 -7.17 7.47
C ALA A 56 22.77 -7.99 7.92
N TRP A 57 21.78 -7.32 8.51
CA TRP A 57 20.45 -7.87 8.68
C TRP A 57 19.65 -7.81 7.37
N VAL A 58 18.94 -8.86 7.07
CA VAL A 58 18.09 -8.98 5.88
C VAL A 58 16.64 -9.18 6.30
N THR A 59 15.74 -8.38 5.72
CA THR A 59 14.29 -8.54 5.85
C THR A 59 13.65 -8.72 4.48
N PRO A 60 12.38 -9.20 4.39
CA PRO A 60 11.61 -9.03 3.16
C PRO A 60 11.62 -7.56 2.74
N GLY A 61 11.57 -7.31 1.44
CA GLY A 61 11.31 -5.97 0.93
C GLY A 61 9.94 -5.47 1.39
N PHE A 62 9.83 -4.17 1.61
CA PHE A 62 8.59 -3.57 2.09
C PHE A 62 7.52 -3.57 1.01
N ILE A 63 6.29 -3.75 1.44
CA ILE A 63 5.09 -3.69 0.62
C ILE A 63 4.27 -2.49 1.08
N ASP A 64 4.10 -1.51 0.20
CA ASP A 64 3.17 -0.40 0.43
C ASP A 64 1.83 -0.74 -0.22
N CYS A 65 0.89 -1.19 0.59
CA CYS A 65 -0.36 -1.79 0.13
C CYS A 65 -1.52 -0.79 -0.05
N HIS A 66 -1.24 0.53 0.07
CA HIS A 66 -2.22 1.59 -0.11
C HIS A 66 -1.55 2.89 -0.53
N THR A 67 -1.56 3.20 -1.81
CA THR A 67 -1.06 4.50 -2.30
C THR A 67 -1.92 5.07 -3.42
N HIS A 68 -1.84 6.40 -3.58
CA HIS A 68 -2.38 7.16 -4.69
C HIS A 68 -1.24 7.87 -5.45
N SER A 69 -0.13 7.17 -5.67
CA SER A 69 1.12 7.79 -6.17
C SER A 69 1.05 8.35 -7.59
N VAL A 70 -0.01 8.07 -8.37
CA VAL A 70 -0.26 8.66 -9.69
C VAL A 70 -1.24 9.82 -9.57
N PHE A 71 -0.72 11.05 -9.60
CA PHE A 71 -1.52 12.27 -9.60
C PHE A 71 -0.78 13.43 -10.23
N GLY A 72 -1.52 14.42 -10.75
CA GLY A 72 -1.01 15.70 -11.24
C GLY A 72 -0.91 16.76 -10.16
N GLY A 73 0.08 17.66 -10.30
CA GLY A 73 0.30 18.75 -9.36
C GLY A 73 0.80 18.33 -7.99
N ASN A 74 0.63 19.21 -7.00
CA ASN A 74 0.81 18.93 -5.57
C ASN A 74 -0.01 19.94 -4.77
N ARG A 75 -0.12 19.74 -3.46
CA ARG A 75 -0.95 20.59 -2.59
C ARG A 75 -0.14 21.31 -1.49
N SER A 76 1.17 21.53 -1.73
CA SER A 76 2.05 22.20 -0.77
C SER A 76 1.60 23.63 -0.44
N VAL A 77 1.12 24.38 -1.44
CA VAL A 77 0.57 25.73 -1.23
C VAL A 77 -0.73 25.71 -0.39
N GLU A 78 -1.57 24.68 -0.58
CA GLU A 78 -2.76 24.51 0.28
C GLU A 78 -2.35 24.15 1.73
N PHE A 79 -1.31 23.33 1.89
CA PHE A 79 -0.75 23.02 3.19
C PHE A 79 -0.25 24.29 3.90
N GLU A 80 0.48 25.15 3.21
CA GLU A 80 0.94 26.44 3.75
C GLU A 80 -0.25 27.32 4.16
N LYS A 81 -1.28 27.48 3.32
CA LYS A 81 -2.48 28.24 3.64
C LYS A 81 -3.20 27.72 4.89
N ARG A 82 -3.32 26.40 5.05
CA ARG A 82 -3.89 25.79 6.27
C ARG A 82 -3.13 26.19 7.53
N LEU A 83 -1.80 26.21 7.47
CA LEU A 83 -0.95 26.64 8.59
C LEU A 83 -1.07 28.14 8.87
N GLN A 84 -1.42 28.95 7.88
CA GLN A 84 -1.73 30.37 8.03
C GLN A 84 -3.17 30.63 8.54
N GLY A 85 -3.94 29.58 8.81
CA GLY A 85 -5.28 29.68 9.39
C GLY A 85 -6.43 29.74 8.37
N VAL A 86 -6.17 29.58 7.08
CA VAL A 86 -7.23 29.48 6.07
C VAL A 86 -8.00 28.17 6.27
N SER A 87 -9.30 28.26 6.41
CA SER A 87 -10.15 27.10 6.66
C SER A 87 -10.23 26.15 5.44
N TYR A 88 -10.56 24.89 5.71
CA TYR A 88 -10.80 23.90 4.64
C TYR A 88 -11.92 24.35 3.69
N ALA A 89 -12.99 24.99 4.22
CA ALA A 89 -14.10 25.49 3.43
C ALA A 89 -13.67 26.61 2.47
N GLU A 90 -12.82 27.54 2.90
CA GLU A 90 -12.28 28.60 2.05
C GLU A 90 -11.35 28.04 0.97
N ILE A 91 -10.52 27.05 1.30
CA ILE A 91 -9.68 26.35 0.32
C ILE A 91 -10.56 25.64 -0.72
N ALA A 92 -11.58 24.92 -0.30
CA ALA A 92 -12.50 24.21 -1.18
C ALA A 92 -13.27 25.19 -2.08
N ALA A 93 -13.79 26.29 -1.52
CA ALA A 93 -14.50 27.34 -2.26
C ALA A 93 -13.61 28.03 -3.33
N SER A 94 -12.29 28.10 -3.10
CA SER A 94 -11.33 28.59 -4.09
C SER A 94 -10.91 27.55 -5.13
N GLY A 95 -11.56 26.37 -5.17
CA GLY A 95 -11.27 25.28 -6.11
C GLY A 95 -10.09 24.41 -5.70
N GLY A 96 -9.70 24.43 -4.42
CA GLY A 96 -8.71 23.56 -3.81
C GLY A 96 -9.26 22.18 -3.41
N GLY A 97 -8.53 21.46 -2.59
CA GLY A 97 -8.91 20.14 -2.13
C GLY A 97 -8.76 19.06 -3.22
N ILE A 98 -9.55 17.99 -3.13
CA ILE A 98 -9.53 16.90 -4.11
C ILE A 98 -9.84 17.39 -5.53
N ALA A 99 -10.69 18.41 -5.67
CA ALA A 99 -11.05 19.00 -6.95
C ALA A 99 -9.84 19.58 -7.70
N SER A 100 -8.88 20.17 -6.98
CA SER A 100 -7.64 20.68 -7.59
C SER A 100 -6.77 19.54 -8.11
N THR A 101 -6.67 18.45 -7.37
CA THR A 101 -5.93 17.25 -7.79
C THR A 101 -6.59 16.59 -9.01
N VAL A 102 -7.93 16.45 -9.00
CA VAL A 102 -8.69 15.90 -10.14
C VAL A 102 -8.43 16.72 -11.41
N ARG A 103 -8.56 18.05 -11.32
CA ARG A 103 -8.31 18.94 -12.46
C ARG A 103 -6.87 18.77 -12.98
N ALA A 104 -5.87 18.88 -12.10
CA ALA A 104 -4.46 18.75 -12.48
C ALA A 104 -4.13 17.37 -13.08
N THR A 105 -4.76 16.30 -12.58
CA THR A 105 -4.58 14.94 -13.10
C THR A 105 -5.25 14.77 -14.48
N ARG A 106 -6.43 15.33 -14.67
CA ARG A 106 -7.12 15.32 -15.97
C ARG A 106 -6.35 16.09 -17.04
N GLU A 107 -5.79 17.24 -16.68
CA GLU A 107 -5.01 18.10 -17.60
C GLU A 107 -3.63 17.53 -17.94
N ALA A 108 -3.02 16.75 -17.04
CA ALA A 108 -1.70 16.17 -17.25
C ALA A 108 -1.73 15.06 -18.32
N SER A 109 -0.68 15.01 -19.15
CA SER A 109 -0.46 13.89 -20.07
C SER A 109 -0.04 12.60 -19.32
N GLU A 110 -0.18 11.43 -19.98
CA GLU A 110 0.34 10.16 -19.43
C GLU A 110 1.83 10.28 -19.08
N GLU A 111 2.64 10.89 -19.94
CA GLU A 111 4.07 11.08 -19.73
C GLU A 111 4.36 11.95 -18.49
N GLN A 112 3.63 13.04 -18.30
CA GLN A 112 3.78 13.90 -17.13
C GLN A 112 3.42 13.17 -15.83
N LEU A 113 2.31 12.42 -15.83
CA LEU A 113 1.89 11.59 -14.70
C LEU A 113 2.94 10.52 -14.38
N LEU A 114 3.41 9.80 -15.40
CA LEU A 114 4.42 8.76 -15.27
C LEU A 114 5.73 9.32 -14.68
N ASN A 115 6.27 10.39 -15.26
CA ASN A 115 7.53 10.98 -14.82
C ASN A 115 7.46 11.51 -13.38
N SER A 116 6.32 12.08 -12.99
CA SER A 116 6.12 12.55 -11.62
C SER A 116 5.95 11.40 -10.62
N ALA A 117 5.23 10.34 -10.99
CA ALA A 117 5.05 9.14 -10.17
C ALA A 117 6.38 8.38 -9.98
N LEU A 118 7.17 8.21 -11.04
CA LEU A 118 8.47 7.55 -10.96
C LEU A 118 9.42 8.23 -9.99
N LYS A 119 9.40 9.58 -9.90
CA LYS A 119 10.22 10.31 -8.91
C LYS A 119 9.82 9.94 -7.48
N ARG A 120 8.52 9.87 -7.17
CA ARG A 120 8.00 9.50 -5.85
C ARG A 120 8.36 8.05 -5.51
N ILE A 121 8.10 7.13 -6.44
CA ILE A 121 8.30 5.69 -6.23
C ILE A 121 9.78 5.35 -6.06
N ARG A 122 10.69 6.05 -6.76
CA ARG A 122 12.15 5.87 -6.56
C ARG A 122 12.59 6.24 -5.14
N CYS A 123 12.03 7.29 -4.54
CA CYS A 123 12.29 7.59 -3.12
C CYS A 123 11.83 6.44 -2.22
N MET A 124 10.67 5.85 -2.52
CA MET A 124 10.14 4.71 -1.76
C MET A 124 10.98 3.44 -1.97
N GLN A 125 11.48 3.19 -3.19
CA GLN A 125 12.41 2.08 -3.44
C GLN A 125 13.71 2.24 -2.64
N GLN A 126 14.28 3.45 -2.59
CA GLN A 126 15.45 3.75 -1.77
C GLN A 126 15.19 3.52 -0.27
N ASP A 127 13.95 3.66 0.17
CA ASP A 127 13.51 3.38 1.55
C ASP A 127 13.22 1.88 1.81
N GLY A 128 13.34 1.02 0.80
CA GLY A 128 13.19 -0.43 0.91
C GLY A 128 11.89 -1.02 0.35
N VAL A 129 11.06 -0.23 -0.34
CA VAL A 129 9.82 -0.72 -0.96
C VAL A 129 10.14 -1.51 -2.23
N THR A 130 9.65 -2.75 -2.30
CA THR A 130 9.82 -3.65 -3.45
C THR A 130 8.50 -4.00 -4.12
N THR A 131 7.39 -3.81 -3.42
CA THR A 131 6.02 -4.03 -3.93
C THR A 131 5.15 -2.84 -3.57
N ILE A 132 4.34 -2.37 -4.51
CA ILE A 132 3.46 -1.22 -4.31
C ILE A 132 2.08 -1.45 -4.90
N GLU A 133 1.03 -1.04 -4.19
CA GLU A 133 -0.29 -0.85 -4.76
C GLU A 133 -0.47 0.62 -5.14
N ILE A 134 -1.01 0.88 -6.32
CA ILE A 134 -1.33 2.22 -6.77
C ILE A 134 -2.80 2.26 -7.19
N LYS A 135 -3.55 3.14 -6.54
CA LYS A 135 -4.95 3.39 -6.84
C LYS A 135 -5.11 4.51 -7.88
N SER A 136 -6.09 4.38 -8.76
CA SER A 136 -6.63 5.51 -9.53
C SER A 136 -7.48 6.41 -8.64
N GLY A 137 -8.51 7.11 -9.16
CA GLY A 137 -9.47 7.85 -8.33
C GLY A 137 -9.31 9.37 -8.36
N TYR A 138 -8.42 9.88 -9.21
CA TYR A 138 -8.37 11.32 -9.54
C TYR A 138 -8.78 11.60 -10.99
N GLY A 139 -9.19 10.59 -11.74
CA GLY A 139 -9.78 10.74 -13.06
C GLY A 139 -11.27 11.04 -12.99
N LEU A 140 -12.01 10.24 -12.23
CA LEU A 140 -13.45 10.28 -11.95
C LEU A 140 -14.33 10.28 -13.23
N ASN A 141 -13.79 9.84 -14.36
CA ASN A 141 -14.48 9.48 -15.58
C ASN A 141 -13.67 8.44 -16.33
N TYR A 142 -14.28 7.74 -17.26
CA TYR A 142 -13.66 6.61 -17.97
C TYR A 142 -12.28 6.97 -18.56
N GLU A 143 -12.20 8.04 -19.34
CA GLU A 143 -10.97 8.39 -20.07
C GLU A 143 -9.79 8.70 -19.14
N ASN A 144 -10.06 9.40 -18.04
CA ASN A 144 -9.00 9.79 -17.12
C ASN A 144 -8.66 8.71 -16.09
N GLU A 145 -9.62 7.88 -15.66
CA GLU A 145 -9.34 6.68 -14.86
C GLU A 145 -8.50 5.69 -15.68
N ARG A 146 -8.86 5.45 -16.95
CA ARG A 146 -8.09 4.65 -17.90
C ARG A 146 -6.66 5.17 -18.06
N LYS A 147 -6.51 6.49 -18.24
CA LYS A 147 -5.19 7.15 -18.31
C LYS A 147 -4.34 6.86 -17.08
N MET A 148 -4.90 7.01 -15.88
CA MET A 148 -4.19 6.74 -14.63
C MET A 148 -3.78 5.26 -14.52
N LEU A 149 -4.70 4.33 -14.79
CA LEU A 149 -4.44 2.90 -14.72
C LEU A 149 -3.39 2.44 -15.74
N ARG A 150 -3.37 3.03 -16.94
CA ARG A 150 -2.31 2.79 -17.93
C ARG A 150 -0.94 3.28 -17.43
N VAL A 151 -0.89 4.44 -16.79
CA VAL A 151 0.34 4.94 -16.15
C VAL A 151 0.81 3.98 -15.07
N ILE A 152 -0.10 3.41 -14.26
CA ILE A 152 0.24 2.41 -13.24
C ILE A 152 0.86 1.16 -13.88
N ARG A 153 0.31 0.64 -14.97
CA ARG A 153 0.91 -0.49 -15.71
C ARG A 153 2.30 -0.16 -16.25
N GLN A 154 2.49 1.04 -16.84
CA GLN A 154 3.79 1.49 -17.33
C GLN A 154 4.84 1.61 -16.20
N ILE A 155 4.45 1.95 -14.99
CA ILE A 155 5.37 1.96 -13.84
C ILE A 155 5.92 0.55 -13.60
N GLY A 156 5.05 -0.48 -13.57
CA GLY A 156 5.46 -1.88 -13.40
C GLY A 156 6.33 -2.41 -14.55
N GLU A 157 6.18 -1.86 -15.77
CA GLU A 157 7.05 -2.21 -16.90
C GLU A 157 8.43 -1.54 -16.82
N LYS A 158 8.53 -0.36 -16.18
CA LYS A 158 9.76 0.43 -16.12
C LYS A 158 10.62 0.17 -14.87
N LEU A 159 10.02 -0.31 -13.81
CA LEU A 159 10.71 -0.57 -12.54
C LEU A 159 10.70 -2.07 -12.26
N PRO A 160 11.81 -2.61 -11.74
CA PRO A 160 11.89 -4.03 -11.36
C PRO A 160 11.17 -4.27 -10.03
N MET A 161 9.89 -3.93 -9.94
CA MET A 161 9.07 -4.09 -8.73
C MET A 161 7.69 -4.64 -9.06
N THR A 162 7.08 -5.28 -8.09
CA THR A 162 5.69 -5.72 -8.20
C THR A 162 4.75 -4.54 -8.00
N VAL A 163 3.92 -4.24 -9.01
CA VAL A 163 2.93 -3.15 -8.97
C VAL A 163 1.52 -3.72 -9.10
N LYS A 164 0.65 -3.42 -8.14
CA LYS A 164 -0.78 -3.75 -8.16
C LYS A 164 -1.59 -2.50 -8.52
N SER A 165 -2.48 -2.66 -9.48
CA SER A 165 -3.31 -1.58 -10.02
C SER A 165 -4.73 -1.69 -9.50
N THR A 166 -5.17 -0.72 -8.68
CA THR A 166 -6.50 -0.71 -8.06
C THR A 166 -7.36 0.40 -8.67
N CYS A 167 -8.53 0.04 -9.17
CA CYS A 167 -9.51 1.00 -9.66
C CYS A 167 -10.29 1.61 -8.48
N LEU A 168 -10.14 2.91 -8.26
CA LEU A 168 -10.85 3.70 -7.25
C LEU A 168 -11.74 4.77 -7.92
N ALA A 169 -12.49 4.41 -8.95
CA ALA A 169 -13.42 5.34 -9.60
C ALA A 169 -14.47 5.91 -8.62
N ALA A 170 -14.87 5.11 -7.63
CA ALA A 170 -15.76 5.54 -6.54
C ALA A 170 -15.01 6.23 -5.39
N HIS A 171 -14.15 7.23 -5.70
CA HIS A 171 -13.40 8.00 -4.71
C HIS A 171 -14.13 9.28 -4.28
N ALA A 172 -14.68 10.01 -5.23
CA ALA A 172 -15.45 11.23 -4.99
C ALA A 172 -16.47 11.44 -6.11
N LEU A 173 -17.48 12.25 -5.84
CA LEU A 173 -18.46 12.61 -6.86
C LEU A 173 -17.87 13.68 -7.80
N PRO A 174 -17.74 13.41 -9.11
CA PRO A 174 -17.21 14.39 -10.04
C PRO A 174 -18.24 15.51 -10.34
N PRO A 175 -17.79 16.72 -10.73
CA PRO A 175 -18.68 17.84 -10.99
C PRO A 175 -19.79 17.56 -12.01
N GLU A 176 -19.51 16.68 -12.99
CA GLU A 176 -20.45 16.31 -14.03
C GLU A 176 -21.67 15.52 -13.51
N TYR A 177 -21.54 14.94 -12.32
CA TYR A 177 -22.60 14.19 -11.63
C TYR A 177 -23.05 14.88 -10.34
N LYS A 178 -22.86 16.20 -10.24
CA LYS A 178 -23.29 16.95 -9.04
C LYS A 178 -24.74 16.59 -8.66
N ASP A 179 -24.94 16.24 -7.38
CA ASP A 179 -26.21 15.81 -6.80
C ASP A 179 -26.83 14.53 -7.45
N GLN A 180 -26.03 13.74 -8.18
CA GLN A 180 -26.45 12.53 -8.90
C GLN A 180 -25.54 11.34 -8.56
N SER A 181 -25.27 11.10 -7.29
CA SER A 181 -24.34 10.04 -6.86
C SER A 181 -24.76 8.65 -7.31
N ASP A 182 -26.06 8.33 -7.31
CA ASP A 182 -26.57 7.04 -7.77
C ASP A 182 -26.36 6.83 -9.28
N ALA A 183 -26.53 7.87 -10.08
CA ALA A 183 -26.28 7.82 -11.52
C ALA A 183 -24.79 7.65 -11.82
N TYR A 184 -23.92 8.26 -11.01
CA TYR A 184 -22.46 8.05 -11.12
C TYR A 184 -22.06 6.62 -10.78
N ILE A 185 -22.57 6.06 -9.68
CA ILE A 185 -22.33 4.66 -9.30
C ILE A 185 -22.85 3.71 -10.38
N GLU A 186 -24.03 3.96 -10.93
CA GLU A 186 -24.55 3.19 -12.07
C GLU A 186 -23.58 3.23 -13.25
N HIS A 187 -23.07 4.42 -13.61
CA HIS A 187 -22.10 4.58 -14.69
C HIS A 187 -20.78 3.83 -14.40
N ILE A 188 -20.28 3.86 -13.17
CA ILE A 188 -19.11 3.05 -12.77
C ILE A 188 -19.40 1.56 -13.02
N CYS A 189 -20.54 1.07 -12.55
CA CYS A 189 -20.89 -0.36 -12.59
C CYS A 189 -21.15 -0.88 -14.00
N THR A 190 -21.82 -0.09 -14.84
CA THR A 190 -22.27 -0.55 -16.17
C THR A 190 -21.31 -0.25 -17.29
N GLU A 191 -20.51 0.81 -17.16
CA GLU A 191 -19.67 1.32 -18.24
C GLU A 191 -18.17 1.33 -17.89
N MET A 192 -17.79 2.00 -16.80
CA MET A 192 -16.38 2.24 -16.52
C MET A 192 -15.64 0.96 -16.14
N LEU A 193 -16.07 0.30 -15.06
CA LEU A 193 -15.36 -0.84 -14.49
C LEU A 193 -15.30 -2.04 -15.45
N PRO A 194 -16.39 -2.43 -16.15
CA PRO A 194 -16.32 -3.50 -17.14
C PRO A 194 -15.34 -3.22 -18.29
N LYS A 195 -15.29 -1.98 -18.79
CA LYS A 195 -14.35 -1.59 -19.85
C LYS A 195 -12.90 -1.59 -19.38
N LEU A 196 -12.63 -1.02 -18.21
CA LEU A 196 -11.29 -0.98 -17.62
C LEU A 196 -10.75 -2.38 -17.31
N HIS A 197 -11.62 -3.29 -16.84
CA HIS A 197 -11.29 -4.70 -16.62
C HIS A 197 -11.00 -5.42 -17.95
N ALA A 198 -11.82 -5.22 -18.98
CA ALA A 198 -11.61 -5.83 -20.30
C ALA A 198 -10.28 -5.42 -20.96
N GLU A 199 -9.73 -4.27 -20.63
CA GLU A 199 -8.39 -3.81 -21.05
C GLU A 199 -7.25 -4.40 -20.19
N GLY A 200 -7.53 -5.21 -19.17
CA GLY A 200 -6.51 -5.79 -18.28
C GLY A 200 -5.84 -4.76 -17.36
N LEU A 201 -6.51 -3.64 -17.09
CA LEU A 201 -5.94 -2.54 -16.33
C LEU A 201 -6.14 -2.62 -14.81
N VAL A 202 -7.04 -3.52 -14.34
CA VAL A 202 -7.51 -3.56 -12.95
C VAL A 202 -7.14 -4.90 -12.30
N ASP A 203 -6.45 -4.85 -11.16
CA ASP A 203 -6.17 -6.03 -10.32
C ASP A 203 -7.11 -6.12 -9.12
N ALA A 204 -7.62 -4.97 -8.64
CA ALA A 204 -8.59 -4.88 -7.54
C ALA A 204 -9.47 -3.64 -7.70
N VAL A 205 -10.58 -3.61 -6.99
CA VAL A 205 -11.50 -2.46 -6.96
C VAL A 205 -11.61 -1.94 -5.55
N ASP A 206 -11.60 -0.61 -5.42
CA ASP A 206 -11.74 0.09 -4.15
C ASP A 206 -12.84 1.15 -4.24
N ALA A 207 -13.36 1.58 -3.11
CA ALA A 207 -14.34 2.65 -3.00
C ALA A 207 -14.12 3.45 -1.71
N PHE A 208 -14.60 4.68 -1.66
CA PHE A 208 -14.61 5.49 -0.45
C PHE A 208 -16.00 5.51 0.18
N CYS A 209 -16.16 4.73 1.25
CA CYS A 209 -17.40 4.59 2.02
C CYS A 209 -17.43 5.60 3.16
N GLU A 210 -17.93 6.79 2.89
CA GLU A 210 -17.98 7.89 3.85
C GLU A 210 -19.17 8.82 3.58
N HIS A 211 -19.61 9.54 4.62
CA HIS A 211 -20.70 10.52 4.50
C HIS A 211 -20.41 11.64 3.48
N LEU A 212 -19.14 11.91 3.20
CA LEU A 212 -18.69 12.88 2.18
C LEU A 212 -18.61 12.29 0.76
N ALA A 213 -18.70 10.97 0.61
CA ALA A 213 -18.52 10.28 -0.65
C ALA A 213 -19.69 9.36 -0.97
N PHE A 214 -19.58 8.05 -0.69
CA PHE A 214 -20.60 7.07 -1.07
C PHE A 214 -21.10 6.29 0.13
N SER A 215 -22.40 6.00 0.13
CA SER A 215 -23.07 5.18 1.14
C SER A 215 -22.69 3.71 1.01
N PRO A 216 -22.84 2.89 2.08
CA PRO A 216 -22.64 1.44 2.01
C PRO A 216 -23.48 0.76 0.91
N ALA A 217 -24.71 1.21 0.67
CA ALA A 217 -25.57 0.66 -0.37
C ALA A 217 -25.02 0.95 -1.80
N GLN A 218 -24.44 2.11 -2.01
CA GLN A 218 -23.78 2.47 -3.27
C GLN A 218 -22.50 1.66 -3.48
N VAL A 219 -21.66 1.56 -2.45
CA VAL A 219 -20.44 0.75 -2.47
C VAL A 219 -20.76 -0.72 -2.73
N GLU A 220 -21.82 -1.25 -2.12
CA GLU A 220 -22.25 -2.63 -2.36
C GLU A 220 -22.54 -2.91 -3.84
N ARG A 221 -23.08 -1.95 -4.59
CA ARG A 221 -23.30 -2.09 -6.05
C ARG A 221 -21.97 -2.22 -6.78
N VAL A 222 -20.98 -1.40 -6.43
CA VAL A 222 -19.61 -1.48 -6.99
C VAL A 222 -18.99 -2.85 -6.68
N PHE A 223 -19.11 -3.34 -5.45
CA PHE A 223 -18.59 -4.64 -5.03
C PHE A 223 -19.23 -5.81 -5.76
N LYS A 224 -20.56 -5.80 -5.96
CA LYS A 224 -21.27 -6.80 -6.76
C LYS A 224 -20.75 -6.84 -8.20
N THR A 225 -20.53 -5.67 -8.80
CA THR A 225 -19.96 -5.58 -10.14
C THR A 225 -18.53 -6.13 -10.18
N ALA A 226 -17.67 -5.72 -9.23
CA ALA A 226 -16.31 -6.24 -9.13
C ALA A 226 -16.27 -7.77 -9.03
N GLN A 227 -17.08 -8.36 -8.12
CA GLN A 227 -17.16 -9.81 -7.97
C GLN A 227 -17.66 -10.52 -9.22
N SER A 228 -18.65 -9.93 -9.93
CA SER A 228 -19.13 -10.50 -11.21
C SER A 228 -18.04 -10.54 -12.31
N LEU A 229 -17.03 -9.69 -12.19
CA LEU A 229 -15.84 -9.64 -13.05
C LEU A 229 -14.67 -10.47 -12.51
N GLY A 230 -14.85 -11.14 -11.36
CA GLY A 230 -13.77 -11.91 -10.70
C GLY A 230 -12.69 -11.04 -10.06
N LEU A 231 -12.96 -9.76 -9.79
CA LEU A 231 -12.03 -8.82 -9.18
C LEU A 231 -12.20 -8.81 -7.66
N PRO A 232 -11.10 -8.90 -6.88
CA PRO A 232 -11.13 -8.68 -5.45
C PRO A 232 -11.44 -7.22 -5.14
N VAL A 233 -11.92 -6.96 -3.92
CA VAL A 233 -12.31 -5.64 -3.46
C VAL A 233 -11.51 -5.20 -2.23
N LYS A 234 -11.40 -3.90 -2.04
CA LYS A 234 -10.82 -3.19 -0.89
C LYS A 234 -11.77 -2.05 -0.52
N LEU A 235 -11.57 -1.39 0.62
CA LEU A 235 -12.45 -0.29 1.03
C LEU A 235 -11.74 0.74 1.88
N HIS A 236 -11.81 2.01 1.52
CA HIS A 236 -11.63 3.11 2.47
C HIS A 236 -12.89 3.20 3.33
N ALA A 237 -12.77 3.00 4.64
CA ALA A 237 -13.92 2.89 5.54
C ALA A 237 -13.62 3.46 6.92
N GLU A 238 -14.67 3.96 7.58
CA GLU A 238 -14.62 4.45 8.97
C GLU A 238 -13.47 5.43 9.25
N GLN A 239 -13.10 6.25 8.25
CA GLN A 239 -12.09 7.29 8.40
C GLN A 239 -12.62 8.49 9.18
N LEU A 240 -13.83 8.93 8.86
CA LEU A 240 -14.44 10.17 9.41
C LEU A 240 -15.75 9.90 10.15
N SER A 241 -16.36 8.74 9.92
CA SER A 241 -17.64 8.35 10.49
C SER A 241 -17.80 6.84 10.50
N SER A 242 -18.67 6.33 11.38
CA SER A 242 -19.03 4.91 11.43
C SER A 242 -20.26 4.67 10.57
N LEU A 243 -20.07 4.08 9.39
CA LEU A 243 -21.15 3.75 8.44
C LEU A 243 -21.37 2.24 8.27
N GLY A 244 -20.55 1.39 8.88
CA GLY A 244 -20.57 -0.07 8.69
C GLY A 244 -19.91 -0.52 7.38
N GLY A 245 -19.02 0.31 6.80
CA GLY A 245 -18.23 -0.02 5.63
C GLY A 245 -17.30 -1.20 5.86
N SER A 246 -16.67 -1.28 7.03
CA SER A 246 -15.80 -2.41 7.40
C SER A 246 -16.57 -3.73 7.49
N SER A 247 -17.78 -3.71 8.05
CA SER A 247 -18.70 -4.87 8.04
C SER A 247 -19.14 -5.23 6.62
N LEU A 248 -19.34 -4.24 5.75
CA LEU A 248 -19.61 -4.48 4.33
C LEU A 248 -18.39 -5.13 3.66
N ALA A 249 -17.18 -4.61 3.85
CA ALA A 249 -15.95 -5.19 3.33
C ALA A 249 -15.78 -6.65 3.77
N ALA A 250 -16.02 -6.93 5.06
CA ALA A 250 -15.97 -8.28 5.61
C ALA A 250 -16.98 -9.24 4.93
N ARG A 251 -18.21 -8.81 4.68
CA ARG A 251 -19.23 -9.63 3.99
C ARG A 251 -18.84 -9.98 2.55
N TYR A 252 -18.05 -9.15 1.91
CA TYR A 252 -17.54 -9.35 0.55
C TYR A 252 -16.15 -9.99 0.52
N HIS A 253 -15.63 -10.46 1.66
CA HIS A 253 -14.27 -11.00 1.79
C HIS A 253 -13.24 -10.08 1.14
N ALA A 254 -13.36 -8.79 1.41
CA ALA A 254 -12.43 -7.80 0.89
C ALA A 254 -11.00 -8.12 1.35
N LEU A 255 -10.02 -7.84 0.50
CA LEU A 255 -8.60 -8.00 0.84
C LEU A 255 -8.24 -7.14 2.05
N SER A 256 -8.77 -5.91 2.11
CA SER A 256 -8.57 -5.00 3.24
C SER A 256 -9.74 -4.04 3.42
N ALA A 257 -9.82 -3.46 4.63
CA ALA A 257 -10.50 -2.22 4.92
C ALA A 257 -9.48 -1.27 5.55
N ASP A 258 -9.48 -0.04 5.09
CA ASP A 258 -8.37 0.89 5.23
C ASP A 258 -8.84 2.15 5.99
N HIS A 259 -7.97 2.79 6.82
CA HIS A 259 -8.20 3.86 7.81
C HIS A 259 -8.69 3.36 9.17
N LEU A 260 -10.01 3.22 9.38
CA LEU A 260 -10.65 2.50 10.50
C LEU A 260 -10.72 3.26 11.83
N GLU A 261 -10.54 4.59 11.84
CA GLU A 261 -10.55 5.42 13.04
C GLU A 261 -11.89 5.32 13.80
N TYR A 262 -13.01 5.19 13.09
CA TYR A 262 -14.37 5.14 13.66
C TYR A 262 -15.00 3.74 13.65
N MET A 263 -14.16 2.71 13.54
CA MET A 263 -14.58 1.31 13.53
C MET A 263 -15.17 0.87 14.88
N THR A 264 -16.24 0.07 14.83
CA THR A 264 -16.89 -0.48 16.01
C THR A 264 -16.35 -1.88 16.36
N GLU A 265 -16.65 -2.36 17.58
CA GLU A 265 -16.30 -3.71 18.01
C GLU A 265 -16.94 -4.82 17.16
N ASP A 266 -18.15 -4.57 16.63
CA ASP A 266 -18.82 -5.55 15.77
C ASP A 266 -18.18 -5.60 14.37
N ASP A 267 -17.66 -4.48 13.87
CA ASP A 267 -16.85 -4.44 12.65
C ASP A 267 -15.55 -5.22 12.82
N VAL A 268 -14.86 -5.06 13.96
CA VAL A 268 -13.66 -5.84 14.29
C VAL A 268 -13.94 -7.34 14.24
N LYS A 269 -15.03 -7.79 14.88
CA LYS A 269 -15.41 -9.22 14.86
C LYS A 269 -15.74 -9.71 13.46
N ALA A 270 -16.41 -8.89 12.65
CA ALA A 270 -16.72 -9.23 11.25
C ALA A 270 -15.45 -9.39 10.43
N MET A 271 -14.49 -8.46 10.54
CA MET A 271 -13.20 -8.55 9.88
C MET A 271 -12.39 -9.77 10.35
N ALA A 272 -12.35 -10.05 11.64
CA ALA A 272 -11.70 -11.23 12.18
C ALA A 272 -12.26 -12.53 11.56
N ALA A 273 -13.59 -12.62 11.46
CA ALA A 273 -14.26 -13.80 10.89
C ALA A 273 -14.04 -13.96 9.38
N SER A 274 -13.91 -12.87 8.64
CA SER A 274 -13.72 -12.90 7.18
C SER A 274 -12.24 -13.04 6.75
N GLY A 275 -11.30 -12.70 7.63
CA GLY A 275 -9.88 -12.61 7.31
C GLY A 275 -9.47 -11.32 6.59
N THR A 276 -10.37 -10.33 6.48
CA THR A 276 -10.08 -9.01 5.91
C THR A 276 -9.00 -8.30 6.73
N VAL A 277 -7.98 -7.77 6.06
CA VAL A 277 -6.84 -7.10 6.70
C VAL A 277 -7.22 -5.66 7.08
N ALA A 278 -6.84 -5.21 8.27
CA ALA A 278 -6.94 -3.83 8.71
C ALA A 278 -5.71 -3.05 8.23
N VAL A 279 -5.85 -2.13 7.28
CA VAL A 279 -4.75 -1.28 6.81
C VAL A 279 -4.83 0.08 7.52
N LEU A 280 -3.85 0.36 8.36
CA LEU A 280 -3.76 1.61 9.10
C LEU A 280 -2.82 2.59 8.39
N LEU A 281 -3.19 3.86 8.42
CA LEU A 281 -2.56 4.91 7.62
C LEU A 281 -2.03 6.04 8.52
N PRO A 282 -0.93 5.78 9.25
CA PRO A 282 -0.43 6.71 10.29
C PRO A 282 0.00 8.06 9.73
N GLY A 283 0.40 8.14 8.45
CA GLY A 283 0.74 9.40 7.78
C GLY A 283 -0.46 10.33 7.62
N ALA A 284 -1.61 9.78 7.20
CA ALA A 284 -2.86 10.53 7.10
C ALA A 284 -3.36 10.96 8.49
N PHE A 285 -3.37 10.04 9.45
CA PHE A 285 -3.71 10.31 10.86
C PHE A 285 -2.91 11.50 11.41
N TYR A 286 -1.61 11.50 11.22
CA TYR A 286 -0.70 12.57 11.66
C TYR A 286 -0.97 13.90 10.97
N LEU A 287 -1.04 13.92 9.63
CA LEU A 287 -1.17 15.17 8.87
C LEU A 287 -2.54 15.83 9.05
N LEU A 288 -3.58 15.03 9.22
CA LEU A 288 -4.93 15.51 9.54
C LEU A 288 -5.08 15.90 11.02
N ARG A 289 -4.09 15.55 11.86
CA ARG A 289 -4.13 15.77 13.32
C ARG A 289 -5.34 15.09 13.96
N GLU A 290 -5.61 13.86 13.50
CA GLU A 290 -6.70 13.05 14.03
C GLU A 290 -6.49 12.76 15.52
N THR A 291 -7.61 12.65 16.23
CA THR A 291 -7.64 12.35 17.67
C THR A 291 -8.41 11.07 17.99
N GLN A 292 -9.24 10.61 17.06
CA GLN A 292 -9.93 9.34 17.14
C GLN A 292 -9.01 8.23 16.61
N TYR A 293 -8.60 7.32 17.48
CA TYR A 293 -7.72 6.22 17.12
C TYR A 293 -8.50 5.02 16.58
N PRO A 294 -7.95 4.30 15.60
CA PRO A 294 -8.44 2.96 15.29
C PRO A 294 -8.42 2.05 16.53
N PRO A 295 -9.32 1.07 16.67
CA PRO A 295 -9.42 0.22 17.86
C PRO A 295 -8.31 -0.86 17.91
N ILE A 296 -7.05 -0.43 18.02
CA ILE A 296 -5.84 -1.27 17.90
C ILE A 296 -5.89 -2.48 18.86
N GLU A 297 -6.22 -2.24 20.14
CA GLU A 297 -6.28 -3.32 21.14
C GLU A 297 -7.32 -4.38 20.78
N SER A 298 -8.47 -3.95 20.26
CA SER A 298 -9.52 -4.85 19.82
C SER A 298 -9.11 -5.63 18.58
N LEU A 299 -8.49 -4.98 17.59
CA LEU A 299 -7.97 -5.66 16.40
C LEU A 299 -6.97 -6.76 16.78
N ILE A 300 -6.00 -6.45 17.65
CA ILE A 300 -5.01 -7.42 18.15
C ILE A 300 -5.70 -8.55 18.93
N LYS A 301 -6.59 -8.22 19.83
CA LYS A 301 -7.33 -9.19 20.69
C LYS A 301 -8.13 -10.19 19.86
N HIS A 302 -8.74 -9.73 18.76
CA HIS A 302 -9.54 -10.59 17.88
C HIS A 302 -8.70 -11.26 16.76
N GLY A 303 -7.39 -11.02 16.72
CA GLY A 303 -6.48 -11.62 15.73
C GLY A 303 -6.64 -11.07 14.32
N VAL A 304 -7.20 -9.86 14.17
CA VAL A 304 -7.23 -9.17 12.89
C VAL A 304 -5.81 -8.79 12.51
N ARG A 305 -5.39 -9.12 11.31
CA ARG A 305 -4.07 -8.75 10.80
C ARG A 305 -4.05 -7.27 10.51
N ILE A 306 -3.01 -6.60 11.03
CA ILE A 306 -2.82 -5.16 10.86
C ILE A 306 -1.69 -4.94 9.86
N ALA A 307 -1.97 -4.25 8.76
CA ALA A 307 -0.97 -3.71 7.86
C ALA A 307 -0.79 -2.20 8.08
N LEU A 308 0.39 -1.70 7.74
CA LEU A 308 0.72 -0.28 7.72
C LEU A 308 1.03 0.14 6.28
N SER A 309 0.59 1.32 5.89
CA SER A 309 0.85 1.83 4.55
C SER A 309 1.01 3.36 4.56
N SER A 310 1.60 3.90 3.48
CA SER A 310 1.89 5.33 3.41
C SER A 310 0.67 6.20 3.14
N ASP A 311 -0.33 5.65 2.47
CA ASP A 311 -1.41 6.44 1.87
C ASP A 311 -0.87 7.59 1.01
N LEU A 312 0.25 7.38 0.31
CA LEU A 312 0.90 8.45 -0.44
C LEU A 312 -0.10 9.13 -1.38
N ASN A 313 -0.51 10.33 -1.00
CA ASN A 313 -1.41 11.19 -1.76
C ASN A 313 -1.05 12.66 -1.55
N PRO A 314 -1.47 13.59 -2.45
CA PRO A 314 -1.08 14.98 -2.33
C PRO A 314 -1.82 15.75 -1.22
N GLY A 315 -2.90 15.21 -0.67
CA GLY A 315 -3.81 15.93 0.23
C GLY A 315 -3.60 15.69 1.70
N THR A 316 -3.61 14.43 2.06
CA THR A 316 -3.66 13.98 3.46
C THR A 316 -2.43 13.19 3.89
N SER A 317 -1.62 12.67 2.95
CA SER A 317 -0.40 11.94 3.28
C SER A 317 0.67 12.06 2.18
N PRO A 318 1.38 13.18 2.05
CA PRO A 318 2.47 13.31 1.09
C PRO A 318 3.74 12.57 1.59
N ALA A 319 3.58 11.34 2.07
CA ALA A 319 4.61 10.53 2.70
C ALA A 319 5.38 9.69 1.67
N LEU A 320 6.70 9.84 1.62
CA LEU A 320 7.60 9.14 0.69
C LEU A 320 8.46 8.07 1.40
N SER A 321 8.15 7.75 2.66
CA SER A 321 8.92 6.81 3.48
C SER A 321 7.99 5.83 4.21
N VAL A 322 8.16 4.54 3.94
CA VAL A 322 7.46 3.48 4.67
C VAL A 322 8.10 3.27 6.04
N ARG A 323 9.42 3.51 6.21
CA ARG A 323 10.06 3.47 7.53
C ARG A 323 9.47 4.50 8.49
N LEU A 324 9.12 5.68 7.97
CA LEU A 324 8.42 6.67 8.80
C LEU A 324 7.04 6.15 9.23
N MET A 325 6.34 5.41 8.38
CA MET A 325 5.05 4.77 8.74
C MET A 325 5.24 3.71 9.83
N LEU A 326 6.32 2.95 9.78
CA LEU A 326 6.67 1.99 10.84
C LEU A 326 6.85 2.67 12.20
N ASN A 327 7.63 3.77 12.23
CA ASN A 327 7.83 4.53 13.46
C ASN A 327 6.54 5.15 13.98
N MET A 328 5.74 5.75 13.10
CA MET A 328 4.43 6.32 13.46
C MET A 328 3.46 5.24 13.93
N GLY A 329 3.41 4.07 13.29
CA GLY A 329 2.60 2.92 13.72
C GLY A 329 2.97 2.46 15.14
N SER A 330 4.26 2.43 15.44
CA SER A 330 4.72 2.10 16.80
C SER A 330 4.46 3.22 17.79
N THR A 331 4.72 4.47 17.45
CA THR A 331 4.60 5.61 18.37
C THR A 331 3.14 6.01 18.61
N LEU A 332 2.33 6.10 17.57
CA LEU A 332 0.93 6.52 17.65
C LEU A 332 0.00 5.35 17.99
N PHE A 333 0.17 4.22 17.33
CA PHE A 333 -0.74 3.07 17.44
C PHE A 333 -0.25 1.97 18.38
N ARG A 334 0.93 2.15 19.02
CA ARG A 334 1.50 1.24 20.02
C ARG A 334 1.81 -0.17 19.50
N LEU A 335 2.01 -0.32 18.20
CA LEU A 335 2.49 -1.57 17.63
C LEU A 335 3.95 -1.83 18.06
N THR A 336 4.27 -3.06 18.40
CA THR A 336 5.68 -3.44 18.62
C THR A 336 6.45 -3.33 17.28
N PRO A 337 7.78 -3.17 17.31
CA PRO A 337 8.57 -3.17 16.07
C PRO A 337 8.34 -4.41 15.19
N GLU A 338 8.17 -5.59 15.79
CA GLU A 338 7.85 -6.82 15.08
C GLU A 338 6.48 -6.75 14.40
N GLN A 339 5.45 -6.27 15.10
CA GLN A 339 4.11 -6.08 14.54
C GLN A 339 4.12 -5.03 13.42
N ALA A 340 4.86 -3.93 13.59
CA ALA A 340 5.00 -2.90 12.57
C ALA A 340 5.68 -3.46 11.30
N LEU A 341 6.78 -4.22 11.44
CA LEU A 341 7.44 -4.88 10.31
C LEU A 341 6.55 -5.93 9.65
N ALA A 342 5.79 -6.72 10.41
CA ALA A 342 4.78 -7.61 9.84
C ALA A 342 3.74 -6.83 9.04
N GLY A 343 3.40 -5.62 9.49
CA GLY A 343 2.44 -4.71 8.85
C GLY A 343 2.86 -4.21 7.47
N VAL A 344 4.16 -4.11 7.17
CA VAL A 344 4.68 -3.69 5.84
C VAL A 344 5.31 -4.85 5.06
N THR A 345 5.11 -6.08 5.53
CA THR A 345 5.63 -7.29 4.90
C THR A 345 4.49 -8.29 4.69
N ILE A 346 4.38 -9.33 5.51
CA ILE A 346 3.42 -10.42 5.30
C ILE A 346 1.95 -9.96 5.39
N HIS A 347 1.59 -9.04 6.29
CA HIS A 347 0.21 -8.56 6.39
C HIS A 347 -0.13 -7.62 5.22
N ALA A 348 0.81 -6.79 4.77
CA ALA A 348 0.63 -5.99 3.56
C ALA A 348 0.53 -6.87 2.30
N ALA A 349 1.29 -7.98 2.23
CA ALA A 349 1.13 -8.96 1.16
C ALA A 349 -0.29 -9.54 1.13
N GLN A 350 -0.85 -9.88 2.30
CA GLN A 350 -2.24 -10.36 2.40
C GLN A 350 -3.26 -9.31 1.97
N ALA A 351 -3.05 -8.04 2.34
CA ALA A 351 -3.90 -6.93 1.91
C ALA A 351 -3.89 -6.71 0.38
N LEU A 352 -2.99 -7.40 -0.34
CA LEU A 352 -2.90 -7.41 -1.80
C LEU A 352 -3.19 -8.78 -2.43
N GLY A 353 -3.47 -9.81 -1.64
CA GLY A 353 -3.64 -11.20 -2.11
C GLY A 353 -2.33 -11.81 -2.64
N LEU A 354 -1.19 -11.41 -2.08
CA LEU A 354 0.16 -11.82 -2.50
C LEU A 354 0.91 -12.67 -1.48
N GLU A 355 0.30 -13.07 -0.36
CA GLU A 355 0.97 -13.74 0.76
C GLU A 355 1.61 -15.08 0.40
N GLN A 356 1.14 -15.73 -0.67
CA GLN A 356 1.73 -16.99 -1.15
C GLN A 356 3.06 -16.76 -1.88
N THR A 357 3.31 -15.54 -2.37
CA THR A 357 4.47 -15.23 -3.21
C THR A 357 5.36 -14.13 -2.64
N HIS A 358 4.87 -13.28 -1.75
CA HIS A 358 5.59 -12.11 -1.21
C HIS A 358 5.45 -12.02 0.32
N GLY A 359 6.12 -11.06 0.93
CA GLY A 359 5.93 -10.62 2.30
C GLY A 359 6.69 -11.41 3.36
N SER A 360 7.31 -12.52 3.01
CA SER A 360 8.24 -13.26 3.89
C SER A 360 9.34 -13.89 3.06
N LEU A 361 10.50 -14.15 3.68
CA LEU A 361 11.63 -14.81 3.03
C LEU A 361 11.53 -16.32 3.23
N GLU A 362 11.02 -17.01 2.21
CA GLU A 362 10.80 -18.44 2.18
C GLU A 362 11.15 -18.99 0.80
N GLN A 363 11.59 -20.25 0.76
CA GLN A 363 11.87 -20.93 -0.50
C GLN A 363 10.62 -20.93 -1.40
N GLY A 364 10.81 -20.58 -2.67
CA GLY A 364 9.76 -20.50 -3.68
C GLY A 364 9.05 -19.14 -3.77
N LYS A 365 9.24 -18.25 -2.80
CA LYS A 365 8.72 -16.87 -2.89
C LYS A 365 9.62 -15.98 -3.73
N VAL A 366 9.09 -14.84 -4.13
CA VAL A 366 9.84 -13.82 -4.88
C VAL A 366 11.02 -13.32 -4.05
N ALA A 367 12.15 -13.18 -4.69
CA ALA A 367 13.40 -12.76 -4.07
C ALA A 367 13.45 -11.22 -3.96
N ASP A 368 12.57 -10.69 -3.12
CA ASP A 368 12.46 -9.29 -2.77
C ASP A 368 12.90 -9.10 -1.31
N PHE A 369 14.07 -8.48 -1.12
CA PHE A 369 14.61 -8.27 0.22
C PHE A 369 15.49 -7.03 0.32
N VAL A 370 15.68 -6.57 1.55
CA VAL A 370 16.55 -5.44 1.87
C VAL A 370 17.61 -5.88 2.88
N ALA A 371 18.86 -5.56 2.60
CA ALA A 371 19.97 -5.68 3.55
C ALA A 371 20.19 -4.34 4.24
N TRP A 372 20.26 -4.37 5.58
CA TRP A 372 20.28 -3.19 6.46
C TRP A 372 21.60 -3.09 7.23
N ASP A 373 22.09 -1.87 7.41
CA ASP A 373 23.24 -1.57 8.27
C ASP A 373 22.78 -1.29 9.70
N ILE A 374 22.41 -2.34 10.41
CA ILE A 374 21.83 -2.29 11.77
C ILE A 374 22.33 -3.48 12.60
N GLU A 375 22.22 -3.36 13.93
CA GLU A 375 22.54 -4.44 14.88
C GLU A 375 21.31 -5.31 15.20
N HIS A 376 20.08 -4.75 15.06
CA HIS A 376 18.84 -5.47 15.33
C HIS A 376 17.68 -4.93 14.46
N PRO A 377 16.76 -5.78 13.96
CA PRO A 377 15.64 -5.34 13.09
C PRO A 377 14.74 -4.25 13.69
N SER A 378 14.64 -4.13 15.01
CA SER A 378 13.87 -3.02 15.62
C SER A 378 14.43 -1.63 15.30
N GLU A 379 15.69 -1.52 14.90
CA GLU A 379 16.29 -0.24 14.52
C GLU A 379 15.66 0.34 13.24
N ILE A 380 15.15 -0.51 12.35
CA ILE A 380 14.42 -0.07 11.16
C ILE A 380 13.21 0.79 11.54
N VAL A 381 12.58 0.45 12.67
CA VAL A 381 11.41 1.14 13.21
C VAL A 381 11.80 2.31 14.10
N TYR A 382 12.93 2.18 14.79
CA TYR A 382 13.39 3.17 15.79
C TYR A 382 13.89 4.46 15.16
N TRP A 383 14.74 4.39 14.12
CA TRP A 383 15.35 5.54 13.51
C TRP A 383 14.38 6.36 12.65
N LEU A 384 14.30 7.66 12.92
CA LEU A 384 13.51 8.64 12.17
C LEU A 384 14.32 9.21 10.99
N GLY A 385 14.37 8.51 9.90
CA GLY A 385 15.17 8.90 8.75
C GLY A 385 16.55 8.25 8.72
N GLY A 386 17.48 8.85 7.99
CA GLY A 386 18.81 8.29 7.76
C GLY A 386 18.83 7.26 6.62
N ASP A 387 20.04 6.93 6.19
CA ASP A 387 20.32 5.98 5.09
C ASP A 387 20.67 4.61 5.70
N LEU A 388 19.65 3.81 6.00
CA LEU A 388 19.82 2.48 6.59
C LEU A 388 19.90 1.34 5.58
N PRO A 389 19.18 1.37 4.42
CA PRO A 389 19.29 0.30 3.45
C PRO A 389 20.68 0.28 2.81
N LYS A 390 21.42 -0.82 2.96
CA LYS A 390 22.68 -1.07 2.24
C LYS A 390 22.43 -1.53 0.82
N ARG A 391 21.47 -2.41 0.65
CA ARG A 391 21.09 -2.98 -0.65
C ARG A 391 19.60 -3.24 -0.69
N VAL A 392 18.99 -2.93 -1.81
CA VAL A 392 17.60 -3.31 -2.13
C VAL A 392 17.64 -4.30 -3.27
N VAL A 393 17.07 -5.48 -3.06
CA VAL A 393 16.99 -6.55 -4.07
C VAL A 393 15.53 -6.73 -4.46
N GLN A 394 15.28 -6.66 -5.76
CA GLN A 394 13.95 -6.84 -6.35
C GLN A 394 14.03 -7.92 -7.43
N HIS A 395 13.14 -8.90 -7.38
CA HIS A 395 13.12 -10.05 -8.30
C HIS A 395 14.50 -10.72 -8.44
N GLY A 396 15.24 -10.82 -7.32
CA GLY A 396 16.58 -11.43 -7.26
C GLY A 396 17.72 -10.58 -7.84
N GLN A 397 17.45 -9.32 -8.21
CA GLN A 397 18.43 -8.37 -8.75
C GLN A 397 18.60 -7.18 -7.82
N GLU A 398 19.83 -6.75 -7.60
CA GLU A 398 20.12 -5.54 -6.86
C GLU A 398 19.70 -4.31 -7.64
N VAL A 399 18.97 -3.40 -6.99
CA VAL A 399 18.58 -2.11 -7.55
C VAL A 399 19.71 -1.11 -7.32
N ILE A 400 20.16 -0.47 -8.39
CA ILE A 400 21.16 0.61 -8.34
C ILE A 400 20.43 1.95 -8.47
N PHE A 401 20.63 2.86 -7.51
CA PHE A 401 19.97 4.15 -7.43
C PHE A 401 20.88 5.29 -7.96
#